data_3e8f468fe3425656a287c8a3f5b3ad7d
#
_entry.id   3e8f468fe3425656a287c8a3f5b3ad7d
#
_cell.length_a   1.000
_cell.length_b   1.000
_cell.length_c   1.000
_cell.angle_alpha   90.00
_cell.angle_beta   90.00
_cell.angle_gamma   90.00
#
_symmetry.space_group_name_H-M   'P 1'
#
loop_
_entity.id
_entity.type
_entity.pdbx_description
1 polymer ?
#
loop_
_entity_poly.entity_id
_entity_poly.type
_entity_poly.pdbx_seq_one_letter_code
_entity_poly.pdbx_strand_id
1 'polypeptide(L)'
;GHLINRNNNLDIKVYNRSMAKSEKWTSQYKGTLTKSPSEAAEGCDIVFMCVGNDKDVEQVVRGDEGVMASIPENSIIVDHTTASAKIAIELNNYCKKYKKVSFIDAPVSGGQAGAENGQLTIMVGGDKQAYNKVLPLLNSYAKNSTLIGNSGSGQLAKMVNQICIAGLLQ
;
A
#
# COMPACT_ATOMS: atom_id res chain seq x y z
N GLY A 1 8.97 -5.70 8.29
CA GLY A 1 9.32 -6.90 9.07
C GLY A 1 8.25 -7.98 9.03
N HIS A 2 6.97 -7.66 9.38
CA HIS A 2 5.90 -8.66 9.56
C HIS A 2 5.66 -9.56 8.34
N LEU A 3 5.64 -9.01 7.13
CA LEU A 3 5.44 -9.80 5.92
C LEU A 3 6.47 -10.93 5.81
N ILE A 4 7.76 -10.61 5.94
CA ILE A 4 8.82 -11.61 5.79
C ILE A 4 8.88 -12.56 6.98
N ASN A 5 8.60 -12.07 8.19
CA ASN A 5 8.64 -12.93 9.39
C ASN A 5 7.51 -13.95 9.46
N ARG A 6 6.37 -13.67 8.79
CA ARG A 6 5.20 -14.56 8.78
C ARG A 6 5.02 -15.36 7.48
N ASN A 7 5.85 -15.09 6.47
CA ASN A 7 5.75 -15.73 5.15
C ASN A 7 7.15 -16.06 4.64
N ASN A 8 7.56 -17.30 4.75
CA ASN A 8 8.94 -17.75 4.46
C ASN A 8 9.31 -17.76 2.96
N ASN A 9 8.33 -17.66 2.06
CA ASN A 9 8.51 -17.83 0.61
C ASN A 9 8.34 -16.53 -0.19
N LEU A 10 8.36 -15.37 0.46
CA LEU A 10 8.26 -14.09 -0.24
C LEU A 10 9.64 -13.64 -0.72
N ASP A 11 9.72 -13.25 -1.99
CA ASP A 11 10.80 -12.43 -2.51
C ASP A 11 10.39 -10.95 -2.35
N ILE A 12 11.13 -10.20 -1.54
CA ILE A 12 10.78 -8.82 -1.19
C ILE A 12 11.82 -7.86 -1.73
N LYS A 13 11.37 -6.92 -2.54
CA LYS A 13 12.13 -5.74 -2.97
C LYS A 13 11.70 -4.53 -2.18
N VAL A 14 12.64 -3.68 -1.81
CA VAL A 14 12.35 -2.48 -1.00
C VAL A 14 12.95 -1.24 -1.62
N TYR A 15 12.14 -0.19 -1.63
CA TYR A 15 12.52 1.16 -2.02
C TYR A 15 12.10 2.17 -0.97
N ASN A 16 12.91 3.17 -0.74
CA ASN A 16 12.55 4.37 -0.01
C ASN A 16 13.29 5.58 -0.60
N ARG A 17 12.61 6.71 -0.74
CA ARG A 17 13.22 7.98 -1.19
C ARG A 17 14.49 8.34 -0.38
N SER A 18 14.51 8.05 0.92
CA SER A 18 15.70 8.11 1.76
C SER A 18 16.37 6.74 1.79
N MET A 19 17.39 6.52 0.96
CA MET A 19 18.06 5.23 0.78
C MET A 19 18.52 4.59 2.11
N ALA A 20 19.02 5.40 3.04
CA ALA A 20 19.43 4.93 4.37
C ALA A 20 18.33 4.18 5.14
N LYS A 21 17.03 4.47 4.88
CA LYS A 21 15.92 3.72 5.49
C LYS A 21 15.78 2.33 4.90
N SER A 22 15.95 2.20 3.59
CA SER A 22 15.90 0.89 2.91
C SER A 22 17.12 0.05 3.26
N GLU A 23 18.32 0.65 3.34
CA GLU A 23 19.55 -0.01 3.79
C GLU A 23 19.42 -0.53 5.22
N LYS A 24 18.89 0.30 6.13
CA LYS A 24 18.60 -0.12 7.50
C LYS A 24 17.63 -1.30 7.54
N TRP A 25 16.62 -1.31 6.68
CA TRP A 25 15.67 -2.41 6.61
C TRP A 25 16.33 -3.69 6.10
N THR A 26 17.12 -3.63 5.02
CA THR A 26 17.81 -4.80 4.44
C THR A 26 18.95 -5.32 5.34
N SER A 27 19.48 -4.53 6.26
CA SER A 27 20.40 -5.03 7.29
C SER A 27 19.72 -5.89 8.37
N GLN A 28 18.41 -5.81 8.50
CA GLN A 28 17.63 -6.53 9.52
C GLN A 28 16.79 -7.67 8.94
N TYR A 29 16.39 -7.56 7.68
CA TYR A 29 15.47 -8.48 7.03
C TYR A 29 16.00 -8.89 5.66
N LYS A 30 15.70 -10.11 5.25
CA LYS A 30 16.01 -10.59 3.90
C LYS A 30 15.17 -9.85 2.86
N GLY A 31 15.84 -9.27 1.86
CA GLY A 31 15.18 -8.57 0.75
C GLY A 31 16.19 -7.86 -0.13
N THR A 32 15.76 -7.40 -1.29
CA THR A 32 16.58 -6.72 -2.29
C THR A 32 16.37 -5.21 -2.20
N LEU A 33 17.45 -4.46 -2.01
CA LEU A 33 17.45 -3.00 -2.09
C LEU A 33 17.32 -2.56 -3.55
N THR A 34 16.45 -1.58 -3.81
CA THR A 34 16.23 -1.00 -5.15
C THR A 34 16.37 0.52 -5.13
N LYS A 35 16.59 1.11 -6.31
CA LYS A 35 16.91 2.54 -6.45
C LYS A 35 15.70 3.39 -6.87
N SER A 36 14.65 2.75 -7.39
CA SER A 36 13.42 3.43 -7.84
C SER A 36 12.18 2.60 -7.53
N PRO A 37 10.98 3.22 -7.53
CA PRO A 37 9.72 2.50 -7.46
C PRO A 37 9.54 1.50 -8.60
N SER A 38 10.00 1.84 -9.80
CA SER A 38 9.96 0.96 -10.96
C SER A 38 10.81 -0.29 -10.72
N GLU A 39 12.07 -0.14 -10.31
CA GLU A 39 12.95 -1.28 -10.01
C GLU A 39 12.37 -2.18 -8.92
N ALA A 40 11.73 -1.58 -7.89
CA ALA A 40 11.06 -2.33 -6.84
C ALA A 40 9.84 -3.12 -7.35
N ALA A 41 9.13 -2.61 -8.36
CA ALA A 41 7.92 -3.22 -8.88
C ALA A 41 8.17 -4.28 -9.96
N GLU A 42 9.37 -4.32 -10.53
CA GLU A 42 9.71 -5.24 -11.60
C GLU A 42 9.57 -6.70 -11.17
N GLY A 43 8.72 -7.45 -11.89
CA GLY A 43 8.44 -8.87 -11.61
C GLY A 43 7.63 -9.13 -10.33
N CYS A 44 7.08 -8.09 -9.68
CA CYS A 44 6.29 -8.25 -8.46
C CYS A 44 4.80 -8.47 -8.77
N ASP A 45 4.20 -9.45 -8.11
CA ASP A 45 2.74 -9.67 -8.16
C ASP A 45 1.97 -8.63 -7.36
N ILE A 46 2.56 -8.14 -6.27
CA ILE A 46 1.92 -7.19 -5.35
C ILE A 46 2.93 -6.13 -4.91
N VAL A 47 2.52 -4.86 -4.99
CA VAL A 47 3.30 -3.72 -4.50
C VAL A 47 2.54 -3.08 -3.33
N PHE A 48 3.17 -3.02 -2.17
CA PHE A 48 2.68 -2.25 -1.02
C PHE A 48 3.38 -0.91 -0.95
N MET A 49 2.63 0.16 -0.77
CA MET A 49 3.18 1.51 -0.65
C MET A 49 2.53 2.29 0.48
N CYS A 50 3.29 3.23 1.05
CA CYS A 50 2.82 4.20 2.02
C CYS A 50 3.70 5.44 1.92
N VAL A 51 3.16 6.54 1.44
CA VAL A 51 3.88 7.79 1.17
C VAL A 51 3.21 8.99 1.83
N GLY A 52 3.52 10.22 1.46
CA GLY A 52 3.13 11.40 2.23
C GLY A 52 1.75 11.96 1.92
N ASN A 53 1.36 12.05 0.65
CA ASN A 53 0.16 12.75 0.18
C ASN A 53 -0.21 12.35 -1.25
N ASP A 54 -1.27 12.94 -1.83
CA ASP A 54 -1.76 12.67 -3.18
C ASP A 54 -0.67 12.80 -4.26
N LYS A 55 0.16 13.84 -4.19
CA LYS A 55 1.24 14.08 -5.18
C LYS A 55 2.31 12.99 -5.09
N ASP A 56 2.67 12.57 -3.88
CA ASP A 56 3.64 11.50 -3.68
C ASP A 56 3.08 10.15 -4.18
N VAL A 57 1.78 9.87 -3.94
CA VAL A 57 1.10 8.68 -4.47
C VAL A 57 1.11 8.70 -5.99
N GLU A 58 0.73 9.82 -6.59
CA GLU A 58 0.73 10.00 -8.04
C GLU A 58 2.12 9.78 -8.63
N GLN A 59 3.15 10.42 -8.06
CA GLN A 59 4.53 10.32 -8.52
C GLN A 59 5.08 8.88 -8.41
N VAL A 60 4.80 8.19 -7.31
CA VAL A 60 5.28 6.82 -7.10
C VAL A 60 4.56 5.84 -8.03
N VAL A 61 3.29 6.06 -8.36
CA VAL A 61 2.55 5.15 -9.24
C VAL A 61 2.83 5.43 -10.72
N ARG A 62 2.71 6.68 -11.19
CA ARG A 62 2.75 7.04 -12.62
C ARG A 62 3.84 8.03 -13.04
N GLY A 63 4.81 8.33 -12.17
CA GLY A 63 6.02 9.06 -12.55
C GLY A 63 6.90 8.25 -13.51
N ASP A 64 7.90 8.88 -14.11
CA ASP A 64 8.77 8.27 -15.12
C ASP A 64 9.46 6.98 -14.61
N GLU A 65 9.90 6.97 -13.35
CA GLU A 65 10.42 5.79 -12.65
C GLU A 65 9.40 5.20 -11.66
N GLY A 66 8.11 5.41 -11.93
CA GLY A 66 7.01 4.94 -11.11
C GLY A 66 6.74 3.44 -11.25
N VAL A 67 5.93 2.92 -10.34
CA VAL A 67 5.53 1.50 -10.29
C VAL A 67 4.97 1.03 -11.64
N MET A 68 4.15 1.85 -12.30
CA MET A 68 3.51 1.48 -13.57
C MET A 68 4.47 1.33 -14.75
N ALA A 69 5.72 1.80 -14.66
CA ALA A 69 6.71 1.62 -15.71
C ALA A 69 7.09 0.13 -15.90
N SER A 70 7.17 -0.64 -14.82
CA SER A 70 7.71 -2.01 -14.84
C SER A 70 6.82 -3.09 -14.23
N ILE A 71 5.81 -2.73 -13.43
CA ILE A 71 4.92 -3.70 -12.80
C ILE A 71 4.27 -4.63 -13.85
N PRO A 72 4.22 -5.95 -13.64
CA PRO A 72 3.57 -6.89 -14.54
C PRO A 72 2.06 -6.63 -14.67
N GLU A 73 1.47 -7.04 -15.80
CA GLU A 73 0.02 -7.07 -15.96
C GLU A 73 -0.66 -7.96 -14.92
N ASN A 74 -1.89 -7.61 -14.54
CA ASN A 74 -2.72 -8.32 -13.57
C ASN A 74 -2.17 -8.34 -12.13
N SER A 75 -1.13 -7.54 -11.84
CA SER A 75 -0.61 -7.32 -10.50
C SER A 75 -1.53 -6.42 -9.67
N ILE A 76 -1.20 -6.24 -8.39
CA ILE A 76 -2.00 -5.46 -7.45
C ILE A 76 -1.10 -4.42 -6.78
N ILE A 77 -1.57 -3.16 -6.72
CA ILE A 77 -0.98 -2.10 -5.90
C ILE A 77 -1.88 -1.89 -4.68
N VAL A 78 -1.31 -1.93 -3.49
CA VAL A 78 -1.97 -1.66 -2.20
C VAL A 78 -1.37 -0.41 -1.60
N ASP A 79 -2.16 0.66 -1.53
CA ASP A 79 -1.73 1.96 -1.01
C ASP A 79 -2.25 2.19 0.40
N HIS A 80 -1.34 2.22 1.37
CA HIS A 80 -1.63 2.52 2.78
C HIS A 80 -1.57 4.02 3.10
N THR A 81 -1.28 4.86 2.12
CA THR A 81 -1.25 6.30 2.32
C THR A 81 -2.63 6.83 2.70
N THR A 82 -2.70 7.72 3.66
CA THR A 82 -3.89 8.54 3.87
C THR A 82 -3.89 9.65 2.82
N ALA A 83 -4.72 9.51 1.81
CA ALA A 83 -4.82 10.36 0.64
C ALA A 83 -6.28 10.70 0.33
N SER A 84 -6.55 11.44 -0.76
CA SER A 84 -7.93 11.70 -1.18
C SER A 84 -8.58 10.48 -1.84
N ALA A 85 -9.88 10.31 -1.67
CA ALA A 85 -10.64 9.32 -2.43
C ALA A 85 -10.57 9.57 -3.94
N LYS A 86 -10.40 10.82 -4.35
CA LYS A 86 -10.26 11.23 -5.74
C LYS A 86 -9.03 10.59 -6.38
N ILE A 87 -7.84 10.74 -5.78
CA ILE A 87 -6.61 10.15 -6.34
C ILE A 87 -6.69 8.62 -6.38
N ALA A 88 -7.30 7.97 -5.38
CA ALA A 88 -7.49 6.53 -5.37
C ALA A 88 -8.32 6.04 -6.57
N ILE A 89 -9.45 6.72 -6.86
CA ILE A 89 -10.31 6.41 -8.01
C ILE A 89 -9.59 6.66 -9.34
N GLU A 90 -8.89 7.79 -9.46
CA GLU A 90 -8.13 8.14 -10.67
C GLU A 90 -7.03 7.10 -10.97
N LEU A 91 -6.27 6.69 -9.95
CA LEU A 91 -5.20 5.72 -10.11
C LEU A 91 -5.73 4.31 -10.37
N ASN A 92 -6.83 3.90 -9.75
CA ASN A 92 -7.47 2.63 -10.08
C ASN A 92 -7.88 2.56 -11.55
N ASN A 93 -8.51 3.62 -12.07
CA ASN A 93 -8.91 3.69 -13.47
C ASN A 93 -7.69 3.68 -14.41
N TYR A 94 -6.65 4.42 -14.06
CA TYR A 94 -5.39 4.48 -14.81
C TYR A 94 -4.70 3.10 -14.85
N CYS A 95 -4.45 2.48 -13.72
CA CYS A 95 -3.76 1.20 -13.62
C CYS A 95 -4.52 0.08 -14.36
N LYS A 96 -5.84 0.04 -14.20
CA LYS A 96 -6.70 -0.92 -14.87
C LYS A 96 -6.69 -0.76 -16.40
N LYS A 97 -6.74 0.50 -16.88
CA LYS A 97 -6.72 0.81 -18.30
C LYS A 97 -5.43 0.40 -19.00
N TYR A 98 -4.28 0.66 -18.38
CA TYR A 98 -2.99 0.53 -19.07
C TYR A 98 -2.32 -0.83 -18.90
N LYS A 99 -2.51 -1.52 -17.77
CA LYS A 99 -1.88 -2.83 -17.50
C LYS A 99 -2.79 -3.85 -16.81
N LYS A 100 -4.10 -3.59 -16.73
CA LYS A 100 -5.04 -4.43 -15.98
C LYS A 100 -4.63 -4.62 -14.51
N VAL A 101 -3.83 -3.70 -13.98
CA VAL A 101 -3.38 -3.68 -12.59
C VAL A 101 -4.51 -3.19 -11.72
N SER A 102 -4.78 -3.87 -10.60
CA SER A 102 -5.73 -3.43 -9.59
C SER A 102 -5.07 -2.49 -8.61
N PHE A 103 -5.66 -1.32 -8.37
CA PHE A 103 -5.23 -0.38 -7.34
C PHE A 103 -6.22 -0.45 -6.17
N ILE A 104 -5.72 -0.72 -4.96
CA ILE A 104 -6.49 -0.81 -3.72
C ILE A 104 -6.06 0.31 -2.79
N ASP A 105 -6.98 1.17 -2.39
CA ASP A 105 -6.78 2.13 -1.32
C ASP A 105 -7.02 1.45 0.02
N ALA A 106 -6.03 1.45 0.88
CA ALA A 106 -6.01 0.67 2.10
C ALA A 106 -5.41 1.46 3.29
N PRO A 107 -5.89 2.69 3.56
CA PRO A 107 -5.39 3.47 4.68
C PRO A 107 -5.57 2.75 6.01
N VAL A 108 -4.66 3.07 6.95
CA VAL A 108 -4.53 2.35 8.21
C VAL A 108 -4.86 3.21 9.42
N SER A 109 -5.26 2.57 10.51
CA SER A 109 -5.37 3.14 11.85
C SER A 109 -4.63 2.27 12.85
N GLY A 110 -4.08 2.87 13.93
CA GLY A 110 -3.31 2.19 14.96
C GLY A 110 -1.97 2.85 15.29
N GLY A 111 -1.56 3.85 14.49
CA GLY A 111 -0.31 4.58 14.69
C GLY A 111 0.94 3.70 14.61
N GLN A 112 2.05 4.23 15.12
CA GLN A 112 3.34 3.53 15.13
C GLN A 112 3.26 2.24 15.95
N ALA A 113 2.67 2.27 17.13
CA ALA A 113 2.54 1.09 18.00
C ALA A 113 1.72 -0.02 17.33
N GLY A 114 0.62 0.33 16.65
CA GLY A 114 -0.18 -0.63 15.87
C GLY A 114 0.62 -1.27 14.74
N ALA A 115 1.44 -0.49 14.05
CA ALA A 115 2.31 -1.00 12.98
C ALA A 115 3.42 -1.92 13.51
N GLU A 116 4.09 -1.53 14.59
CA GLU A 116 5.18 -2.31 15.22
C GLU A 116 4.68 -3.64 15.80
N ASN A 117 3.46 -3.66 16.35
CA ASN A 117 2.87 -4.86 16.95
C ASN A 117 2.04 -5.71 15.97
N GLY A 118 1.92 -5.31 14.70
CA GLY A 118 1.08 -6.03 13.73
C GLY A 118 -0.42 -5.98 14.08
N GLN A 119 -0.87 -4.86 14.64
CA GLN A 119 -2.23 -4.65 15.18
C GLN A 119 -2.98 -3.52 14.45
N LEU A 120 -2.61 -3.23 13.21
CA LEU A 120 -3.29 -2.20 12.42
C LEU A 120 -4.74 -2.58 12.12
N THR A 121 -5.58 -1.57 11.96
CA THR A 121 -6.89 -1.69 11.33
C THR A 121 -6.80 -1.08 9.93
N ILE A 122 -7.17 -1.83 8.91
CA ILE A 122 -7.08 -1.44 7.50
C ILE A 122 -8.49 -1.27 6.93
N MET A 123 -8.78 -0.10 6.40
CA MET A 123 -10.03 0.23 5.70
C MET A 123 -9.78 0.14 4.21
N VAL A 124 -10.36 -0.85 3.53
CA VAL A 124 -10.01 -1.17 2.14
C VAL A 124 -11.10 -0.70 1.17
N GLY A 125 -10.69 0.00 0.12
CA GLY A 125 -11.51 0.30 -1.06
C GLY A 125 -10.90 -0.33 -2.30
N GLY A 126 -11.72 -0.96 -3.15
CA GLY A 126 -11.24 -1.54 -4.39
C GLY A 126 -11.96 -2.79 -4.85
N ASP A 127 -11.35 -3.50 -5.78
CA ASP A 127 -11.89 -4.75 -6.34
C ASP A 127 -11.87 -5.89 -5.31
N LYS A 128 -12.99 -6.61 -5.21
CA LYS A 128 -13.16 -7.71 -4.24
C LYS A 128 -12.20 -8.88 -4.51
N GLN A 129 -11.93 -9.19 -5.78
CA GLN A 129 -11.03 -10.32 -6.11
C GLN A 129 -9.59 -9.95 -5.77
N ALA A 130 -9.18 -8.72 -6.07
CA ALA A 130 -7.87 -8.20 -5.69
C ALA A 130 -7.72 -8.17 -4.15
N TYR A 131 -8.74 -7.68 -3.42
CA TYR A 131 -8.75 -7.72 -1.96
C TYR A 131 -8.57 -9.14 -1.41
N ASN A 132 -9.31 -10.12 -1.91
CA ASN A 132 -9.20 -11.50 -1.44
C ASN A 132 -7.80 -12.10 -1.66
N LYS A 133 -7.12 -11.70 -2.75
CA LYS A 133 -5.73 -12.14 -3.03
C LYS A 133 -4.72 -11.55 -2.04
N VAL A 134 -4.90 -10.29 -1.63
CA VAL A 134 -3.97 -9.62 -0.71
C VAL A 134 -4.30 -9.83 0.77
N LEU A 135 -5.52 -10.25 1.11
CA LEU A 135 -5.98 -10.41 2.48
C LEU A 135 -5.06 -11.27 3.37
N PRO A 136 -4.51 -12.42 2.91
CA PRO A 136 -3.56 -13.19 3.71
C PRO A 136 -2.31 -12.41 4.09
N LEU A 137 -1.83 -11.52 3.20
CA LEU A 137 -0.67 -10.68 3.45
C LEU A 137 -1.01 -9.51 4.39
N LEU A 138 -2.19 -8.89 4.23
CA LEU A 138 -2.68 -7.85 5.14
C LEU A 138 -2.77 -8.38 6.58
N ASN A 139 -3.25 -9.60 6.77
CA ASN A 139 -3.34 -10.26 8.08
C ASN A 139 -1.97 -10.49 8.75
N SER A 140 -0.87 -10.35 8.02
CA SER A 140 0.47 -10.43 8.60
C SER A 140 0.83 -9.24 9.49
N TYR A 141 0.15 -8.09 9.34
CA TYR A 141 0.43 -6.87 10.11
C TYR A 141 -0.81 -6.10 10.54
N ALA A 142 -1.97 -6.68 10.35
CA ALA A 142 -3.24 -6.08 10.76
C ALA A 142 -4.00 -6.99 11.72
N LYS A 143 -4.67 -6.39 12.69
CA LYS A 143 -5.67 -7.04 13.54
C LYS A 143 -6.98 -7.22 12.77
N ASN A 144 -7.35 -6.20 11.98
CA ASN A 144 -8.55 -6.21 11.15
C ASN A 144 -8.25 -5.59 9.78
N SER A 145 -8.78 -6.20 8.73
CA SER A 145 -8.81 -5.65 7.38
C SER A 145 -10.21 -5.84 6.82
N THR A 146 -10.84 -4.76 6.36
CA THR A 146 -12.24 -4.82 5.91
C THR A 146 -12.40 -4.10 4.58
N LEU A 147 -12.96 -4.80 3.59
CA LEU A 147 -13.38 -4.20 2.32
C LEU A 147 -14.66 -3.38 2.57
N ILE A 148 -14.53 -2.05 2.48
CA ILE A 148 -15.63 -1.10 2.72
C ILE A 148 -16.50 -0.94 1.48
N GLY A 149 -15.89 -0.95 0.30
CA GLY A 149 -16.58 -0.75 -0.97
C GLY A 149 -15.63 -0.64 -2.14
N ASN A 150 -16.08 0.02 -3.22
CA ASN A 150 -15.27 0.27 -4.41
C ASN A 150 -14.09 1.20 -4.11
N SER A 151 -13.20 1.39 -5.10
CA SER A 151 -12.05 2.30 -5.00
C SER A 151 -12.43 3.67 -4.46
N GLY A 152 -11.65 4.19 -3.51
CA GLY A 152 -11.89 5.41 -2.76
C GLY A 152 -12.67 5.23 -1.45
N SER A 153 -13.37 4.09 -1.27
CA SER A 153 -14.17 3.87 -0.06
C SER A 153 -13.31 3.71 1.20
N GLY A 154 -12.11 3.15 1.08
CA GLY A 154 -11.15 3.06 2.17
C GLY A 154 -10.72 4.47 2.66
N GLN A 155 -10.39 5.36 1.73
CA GLN A 155 -10.03 6.75 2.04
C GLN A 155 -11.19 7.51 2.68
N LEU A 156 -12.42 7.34 2.17
CA LEU A 156 -13.62 7.95 2.78
C LEU A 156 -13.85 7.45 4.21
N ALA A 157 -13.73 6.14 4.45
CA ALA A 157 -13.84 5.57 5.78
C ALA A 157 -12.75 6.10 6.72
N LYS A 158 -11.50 6.23 6.22
CA LYS A 158 -10.41 6.85 6.99
C LYS A 158 -10.68 8.30 7.32
N MET A 159 -11.25 9.08 6.40
CA MET A 159 -11.62 10.48 6.64
C MET A 159 -12.66 10.60 7.76
N VAL A 160 -13.72 9.77 7.73
CA VAL A 160 -14.73 9.72 8.80
C VAL A 160 -14.08 9.38 10.15
N ASN A 161 -13.21 8.35 10.17
CA ASN A 161 -12.47 7.98 11.39
C ASN A 161 -11.63 9.15 11.93
N GLN A 162 -10.95 9.92 11.07
CA GLN A 162 -10.15 11.07 11.50
C GLN A 162 -11.01 12.21 12.04
N ILE A 163 -12.18 12.48 11.44
CA ILE A 163 -13.13 13.48 11.95
C ILE A 163 -13.63 13.08 13.34
N CYS A 164 -13.99 11.80 13.54
CA CYS A 164 -14.42 11.32 14.86
C CYS A 164 -13.31 11.47 15.91
N ILE A 165 -12.06 11.14 15.59
CA ILE A 165 -10.92 11.31 16.51
C ILE A 165 -10.72 12.79 16.84
N ALA A 166 -10.71 13.67 15.83
CA ALA A 166 -10.51 15.10 16.04
C ALA A 166 -11.63 15.71 16.92
N GLY A 167 -12.89 15.31 16.70
CA GLY A 167 -14.02 15.78 17.49
C GLY A 167 -14.04 15.28 18.94
N LEU A 168 -13.40 14.13 19.22
CA LEU A 168 -13.28 13.61 20.59
C LEU A 168 -12.15 14.27 21.40
N LEU A 169 -11.17 14.89 20.70
CA LEU A 169 -10.01 15.53 21.33
C LEU A 169 -10.22 17.02 21.62
N GLN A 170 -11.33 17.61 21.20
CA GLN A 170 -11.76 18.98 21.52
C GLN A 170 -12.63 19.01 22.79
#